data_b82884b9e57a3b830e972f219d03f09d
#
_entry.id   b82884b9e57a3b830e972f219d03f09d
#
_cell.length_a   1.000
_cell.length_b   1.000
_cell.length_c   1.000
_cell.angle_alpha   90.00
_cell.angle_beta   90.00
_cell.angle_gamma   90.00
#
_symmetry.space_group_name_H-M   'P 1'
#
loop_
_entity.id
_entity.type
_entity.pdbx_description
1 polymer ?
#
loop_
_entity_poly.entity_id
_entity_poly.type
_entity_poly.pdbx_seq_one_letter_code
_entity_poly.pdbx_strand_id
1 'polypeptide(L)'
;MALAPLFLLFFGIGPWSKINIAVTGVSFVVFYNVYLGLRLRERELVEIVQVMGGRRHHVLGYVTIPTLAAPFFAALKTGGPLAILGVIGGEFIASSEGVGHELFTSAMNLDAATEFAGLIVLVVTTLILNGVLSWLDKYALKRLGLGPRRPNERRAG
;
A
#
# COMPACT_ATOMS: atom_id res chain seq x y z
N MET A 1 -13.94 -1.84 -6.29
CA MET A 1 -15.18 -1.34 -5.62
C MET A 1 -16.42 -2.19 -5.92
N ALA A 2 -16.56 -2.78 -7.12
CA ALA A 2 -17.72 -3.63 -7.48
C ALA A 2 -17.89 -4.90 -6.60
N LEU A 3 -16.84 -5.36 -5.93
CA LEU A 3 -16.89 -6.54 -5.03
C LEU A 3 -17.36 -6.22 -3.61
N ALA A 4 -17.53 -4.93 -3.24
CA ALA A 4 -17.96 -4.55 -1.91
C ALA A 4 -19.29 -5.20 -1.48
N PRO A 5 -20.36 -5.21 -2.31
CA PRO A 5 -21.61 -5.88 -1.94
C PRO A 5 -21.45 -7.37 -1.71
N LEU A 6 -20.54 -8.03 -2.46
CA LEU A 6 -20.26 -9.46 -2.30
C LEU A 6 -19.61 -9.74 -0.95
N PHE A 7 -18.64 -8.93 -0.53
CA PHE A 7 -18.02 -9.09 0.79
C PHE A 7 -19.00 -8.84 1.92
N LEU A 8 -19.93 -7.90 1.76
CA LEU A 8 -21.00 -7.67 2.73
C LEU A 8 -21.96 -8.85 2.83
N LEU A 9 -22.25 -9.51 1.72
CA LEU A 9 -23.11 -10.70 1.69
C LEU A 9 -22.47 -11.89 2.42
N PHE A 10 -21.17 -12.12 2.24
CA PHE A 10 -20.46 -13.25 2.83
C PHE A 10 -20.04 -13.03 4.29
N PHE A 11 -19.57 -11.83 4.63
CA PHE A 11 -19.02 -11.52 5.96
C PHE A 11 -19.95 -10.70 6.85
N GLY A 12 -21.14 -10.31 6.31
CA GLY A 12 -22.10 -9.48 7.01
C GLY A 12 -21.64 -8.02 7.19
N ILE A 13 -22.47 -7.25 7.91
CA ILE A 13 -22.19 -5.86 8.28
C ILE A 13 -21.25 -5.88 9.48
N GLY A 14 -19.95 -5.64 9.25
CA GLY A 14 -18.97 -5.67 10.34
C GLY A 14 -17.56 -5.26 9.90
N PRO A 15 -16.59 -5.23 10.83
CA PRO A 15 -15.22 -4.84 10.52
C PRO A 15 -14.53 -5.77 9.53
N TRP A 16 -14.90 -7.05 9.50
CA TRP A 16 -14.32 -8.04 8.62
C TRP A 16 -14.58 -7.77 7.13
N SER A 17 -15.79 -7.34 6.77
CA SER A 17 -16.10 -6.99 5.39
C SER A 17 -15.30 -5.77 4.92
N LYS A 18 -15.15 -4.75 5.77
CA LYS A 18 -14.36 -3.54 5.50
C LYS A 18 -12.87 -3.88 5.28
N ILE A 19 -12.30 -4.73 6.15
CA ILE A 19 -10.91 -5.20 6.04
C ILE A 19 -10.71 -5.94 4.71
N ASN A 20 -11.61 -6.87 4.35
CA ASN A 20 -11.48 -7.63 3.10
C ASN A 20 -11.58 -6.74 1.86
N ILE A 21 -12.45 -5.73 1.85
CA ILE A 21 -12.54 -4.74 0.76
C ILE A 21 -11.21 -3.99 0.61
N ALA A 22 -10.66 -3.47 1.71
CA ALA A 22 -9.38 -2.75 1.73
C ALA A 22 -8.23 -3.64 1.27
N VAL A 23 -8.10 -4.84 1.85
CA VAL A 23 -7.03 -5.80 1.51
C VAL A 23 -7.08 -6.18 0.03
N THR A 24 -8.26 -6.49 -0.52
CA THR A 24 -8.41 -6.84 -1.93
C THR A 24 -7.95 -5.69 -2.83
N GLY A 25 -8.37 -4.46 -2.53
CA GLY A 25 -7.97 -3.27 -3.30
C GLY A 25 -6.47 -3.05 -3.28
N VAL A 26 -5.84 -3.13 -2.10
CA VAL A 26 -4.39 -2.95 -1.95
C VAL A 26 -3.60 -4.10 -2.58
N SER A 27 -4.10 -5.33 -2.51
CA SER A 27 -3.42 -6.51 -3.06
C SER A 27 -3.13 -6.36 -4.55
N PHE A 28 -4.07 -5.80 -5.33
CA PHE A 28 -3.84 -5.54 -6.76
C PHE A 28 -2.72 -4.53 -6.98
N VAL A 29 -2.67 -3.45 -6.20
CA VAL A 29 -1.62 -2.42 -6.31
C VAL A 29 -0.26 -3.01 -5.95
N VAL A 30 -0.18 -3.77 -4.86
CA VAL A 30 1.05 -4.42 -4.41
C VAL A 30 1.51 -5.45 -5.44
N PHE A 31 0.62 -6.32 -5.91
CA PHE A 31 0.92 -7.32 -6.92
C PHE A 31 1.50 -6.69 -8.19
N TYR A 32 0.85 -5.64 -8.71
CA TYR A 32 1.28 -4.99 -9.93
C TYR A 32 2.66 -4.34 -9.78
N ASN A 33 2.92 -3.63 -8.68
CA ASN A 33 4.21 -2.98 -8.43
C ASN A 33 5.34 -4.00 -8.22
N VAL A 34 5.07 -5.08 -7.48
CA VAL A 34 6.04 -6.17 -7.29
C VAL A 34 6.32 -6.89 -8.61
N TYR A 35 5.29 -7.16 -9.42
CA TYR A 35 5.45 -7.74 -10.76
C TYR A 35 6.31 -6.84 -11.66
N LEU A 36 6.06 -5.53 -11.66
CA LEU A 36 6.88 -4.57 -12.40
C LEU A 36 8.33 -4.57 -11.90
N GLY A 37 8.53 -4.58 -10.59
CA GLY A 37 9.85 -4.67 -9.99
C GLY A 37 10.62 -5.93 -10.39
N LEU A 38 9.93 -7.07 -10.48
CA LEU A 38 10.51 -8.33 -10.98
C LEU A 38 10.90 -8.24 -12.46
N ARG A 39 10.07 -7.58 -13.26
CA ARG A 39 10.29 -7.44 -14.70
C ARG A 39 11.45 -6.49 -15.04
N LEU A 40 11.62 -5.46 -14.22
CA LEU A 40 12.71 -4.48 -14.34
C LEU A 40 14.02 -4.94 -13.68
N ARG A 41 14.04 -6.13 -13.08
CA ARG A 41 15.24 -6.71 -12.48
C ARG A 41 16.34 -6.86 -13.53
N GLU A 42 17.52 -6.34 -13.23
CA GLU A 42 18.71 -6.47 -14.05
C GLU A 42 19.10 -7.96 -14.18
N ARG A 43 19.06 -8.51 -15.38
CA ARG A 43 19.45 -9.89 -15.66
C ARG A 43 20.92 -10.13 -15.37
N GLU A 44 21.74 -9.12 -15.58
CA GLU A 44 23.18 -9.14 -15.33
C GLU A 44 23.53 -9.53 -13.89
N LEU A 45 22.81 -9.00 -12.90
CA LEU A 45 23.02 -9.34 -11.49
C LEU A 45 22.73 -10.81 -11.19
N VAL A 46 21.76 -11.39 -11.88
CA VAL A 46 21.43 -12.82 -11.75
C VAL A 46 22.54 -13.67 -12.35
N GLU A 47 23.03 -13.30 -13.54
CA GLU A 47 24.11 -14.00 -14.25
C GLU A 47 25.41 -13.95 -13.45
N ILE A 48 25.77 -12.81 -12.87
CA ILE A 48 26.95 -12.68 -12.00
C ILE A 48 26.91 -13.68 -10.84
N VAL A 49 25.77 -13.76 -10.12
CA VAL A 49 25.62 -14.69 -9.00
C VAL A 49 25.71 -16.15 -9.46
N GLN A 50 25.19 -16.47 -10.65
CA GLN A 50 25.27 -17.81 -11.20
C GLN A 50 26.70 -18.20 -11.64
N VAL A 51 27.43 -17.28 -12.28
CA VAL A 51 28.84 -17.48 -12.66
C VAL A 51 29.72 -17.69 -11.44
N MET A 52 29.42 -17.03 -10.32
CA MET A 52 30.11 -17.24 -9.04
C MET A 52 29.73 -18.56 -8.35
N GLY A 53 28.98 -19.46 -9.00
CA GLY A 53 28.56 -20.74 -8.44
C GLY A 53 27.37 -20.63 -7.48
N GLY A 54 26.67 -19.50 -7.47
CA GLY A 54 25.48 -19.27 -6.63
C GLY A 54 24.30 -20.15 -7.06
N ARG A 55 23.64 -20.77 -6.07
CA ARG A 55 22.41 -21.55 -6.29
C ARG A 55 21.20 -20.60 -6.31
N ARG A 56 20.05 -21.10 -6.76
CA ARG A 56 18.79 -20.31 -6.87
C ARG A 56 18.41 -19.55 -5.59
N HIS A 57 18.67 -20.13 -4.42
CA HIS A 57 18.38 -19.45 -3.14
C HIS A 57 19.32 -18.25 -2.87
N HIS A 58 20.56 -18.28 -3.37
CA HIS A 58 21.47 -17.13 -3.30
C HIS A 58 20.97 -15.98 -4.19
N VAL A 59 20.51 -16.29 -5.41
CA VAL A 59 19.88 -15.28 -6.29
C VAL A 59 18.63 -14.67 -5.62
N LEU A 60 17.80 -15.51 -4.97
CA LEU A 60 16.61 -15.02 -4.28
C LEU A 60 16.96 -14.08 -3.13
N GLY A 61 17.90 -14.47 -2.27
CA GLY A 61 18.29 -13.71 -1.08
C GLY A 61 19.09 -12.45 -1.37
N TYR A 62 20.06 -12.52 -2.27
CA TYR A 62 21.01 -11.41 -2.51
C TYR A 62 20.59 -10.47 -3.63
N VAL A 63 19.75 -10.93 -4.56
CA VAL A 63 19.32 -10.12 -5.72
C VAL A 63 17.83 -9.83 -5.65
N THR A 64 17.01 -10.88 -5.63
CA THR A 64 15.56 -10.70 -5.82
C THR A 64 14.89 -9.98 -4.65
N ILE A 65 15.12 -10.42 -3.41
CA ILE A 65 14.49 -9.80 -2.23
C ILE A 65 14.89 -8.33 -2.07
N PRO A 66 16.19 -7.96 -2.12
CA PRO A 66 16.58 -6.56 -2.02
C PRO A 66 16.01 -5.70 -3.15
N THR A 67 16.01 -6.21 -4.40
CA THR A 67 15.48 -5.47 -5.55
C THR A 67 13.96 -5.24 -5.44
N LEU A 68 13.23 -6.18 -4.85
CA LEU A 68 11.77 -6.07 -4.67
C LEU A 68 11.36 -5.22 -3.46
N ALA A 69 12.24 -5.00 -2.51
CA ALA A 69 11.91 -4.23 -1.31
C ALA A 69 11.43 -2.81 -1.65
N ALA A 70 12.14 -2.10 -2.53
CA ALA A 70 11.79 -0.73 -2.91
C ALA A 70 10.41 -0.65 -3.61
N PRO A 71 10.10 -1.42 -4.68
CA PRO A 71 8.77 -1.41 -5.30
C PRO A 71 7.67 -1.90 -4.36
N PHE A 72 7.95 -2.83 -3.45
CA PHE A 72 6.98 -3.29 -2.45
C PHE A 72 6.58 -2.16 -1.48
N PHE A 73 7.54 -1.45 -0.90
CA PHE A 73 7.24 -0.33 -0.02
C PHE A 73 6.62 0.85 -0.76
N ALA A 74 7.02 1.11 -2.00
CA ALA A 74 6.35 2.10 -2.85
C ALA A 74 4.88 1.73 -3.09
N ALA A 75 4.59 0.45 -3.33
CA ALA A 75 3.24 -0.05 -3.48
C ALA A 75 2.40 0.13 -2.22
N LEU A 76 2.96 -0.13 -1.02
CA LEU A 76 2.27 0.09 0.24
C LEU A 76 1.92 1.56 0.47
N LYS A 77 2.82 2.49 0.10
CA LYS A 77 2.55 3.93 0.19
C LYS A 77 1.41 4.38 -0.73
N THR A 78 1.37 3.83 -1.93
CA THR A 78 0.29 4.13 -2.89
C THR A 78 -1.01 3.41 -2.50
N GLY A 79 -0.90 2.19 -2.00
CA GLY A 79 -2.03 1.36 -1.58
C GLY A 79 -2.68 1.84 -0.28
N GLY A 80 -1.94 2.46 0.64
CA GLY A 80 -2.45 2.94 1.92
C GLY A 80 -3.65 3.89 1.79
N PRO A 81 -3.55 5.01 1.07
CA PRO A 81 -4.68 5.88 0.79
C PRO A 81 -5.84 5.18 0.07
N LEU A 82 -5.55 4.25 -0.85
CA LEU A 82 -6.58 3.46 -1.54
C LEU A 82 -7.31 2.50 -0.60
N ALA A 83 -6.62 1.97 0.42
CA ALA A 83 -7.25 1.17 1.46
C ALA A 83 -8.28 1.99 2.25
N ILE A 84 -7.93 3.21 2.65
CA ILE A 84 -8.85 4.13 3.34
C ILE A 84 -10.08 4.42 2.47
N LEU A 85 -9.88 4.74 1.19
CA LEU A 85 -11.00 4.94 0.26
C LEU A 85 -11.89 3.68 0.13
N GLY A 86 -11.27 2.49 0.17
CA GLY A 86 -12.01 1.22 0.16
C GLY A 86 -12.87 1.03 1.41
N VAL A 87 -12.34 1.34 2.59
CA VAL A 87 -13.07 1.26 3.86
C VAL A 87 -14.23 2.26 3.87
N ILE A 88 -13.98 3.53 3.51
CA ILE A 88 -15.02 4.57 3.46
C ILE A 88 -16.13 4.17 2.49
N GLY A 89 -15.77 3.69 1.29
CA GLY A 89 -16.75 3.20 0.31
C GLY A 89 -17.59 2.03 0.84
N GLY A 90 -16.99 1.14 1.64
CA GLY A 90 -17.71 0.07 2.34
C GLY A 90 -18.65 0.61 3.43
N GLU A 91 -18.22 1.64 4.15
CA GLU A 91 -19.03 2.30 5.18
C GLU A 91 -20.23 3.07 4.61
N PHE A 92 -20.10 3.64 3.42
CA PHE A 92 -21.21 4.30 2.71
C PHE A 92 -22.32 3.32 2.32
N ILE A 93 -21.93 2.09 1.94
CA ILE A 93 -22.89 1.11 1.42
C ILE A 93 -23.65 0.40 2.54
N ALA A 94 -22.96 0.01 3.61
CA ALA A 94 -23.55 -0.81 4.64
C ALA A 94 -22.79 -0.73 5.96
N SER A 95 -22.86 0.40 6.63
CA SER A 95 -22.39 0.55 8.00
C SER A 95 -23.37 1.35 8.83
N SER A 96 -23.47 0.97 10.11
CA SER A 96 -24.17 1.76 11.13
C SER A 96 -23.23 2.64 11.94
N GLU A 97 -21.90 2.48 11.75
CA GLU A 97 -20.87 3.17 12.52
C GLU A 97 -19.64 3.39 11.64
N GLY A 98 -18.91 4.46 11.91
CA GLY A 98 -17.64 4.79 11.24
C GLY A 98 -17.65 6.19 10.62
N VAL A 99 -16.45 6.68 10.30
CA VAL A 99 -16.29 8.04 9.73
C VAL A 99 -16.98 8.15 8.38
N GLY A 100 -16.96 7.11 7.57
CA GLY A 100 -17.65 7.09 6.28
C GLY A 100 -19.16 7.11 6.45
N HIS A 101 -19.72 6.39 7.41
CA HIS A 101 -21.16 6.42 7.72
C HIS A 101 -21.58 7.82 8.17
N GLU A 102 -20.81 8.45 9.07
CA GLU A 102 -21.08 9.79 9.56
C GLU A 102 -21.06 10.83 8.42
N LEU A 103 -20.08 10.75 7.52
CA LEU A 103 -20.00 11.58 6.32
C LEU A 103 -21.23 11.40 5.41
N PHE A 104 -21.65 10.16 5.19
CA PHE A 104 -22.82 9.88 4.36
C PHE A 104 -24.10 10.45 4.98
N THR A 105 -24.27 10.25 6.29
CA THR A 105 -25.46 10.74 7.04
C THR A 105 -25.48 12.25 7.09
N SER A 106 -24.35 12.91 7.33
CA SER A 106 -24.23 14.38 7.32
C SER A 106 -24.55 14.97 5.96
N ALA A 107 -24.07 14.35 4.88
CA ALA A 107 -24.40 14.76 3.51
C ALA A 107 -25.91 14.64 3.23
N MET A 108 -26.56 13.55 3.68
CA MET A 108 -28.01 13.40 3.54
C MET A 108 -28.81 14.43 4.33
N ASN A 109 -28.31 14.84 5.50
CA ASN A 109 -28.92 15.82 6.37
C ASN A 109 -28.55 17.29 6.01
N LEU A 110 -27.70 17.49 4.99
CA LEU A 110 -27.16 18.80 4.59
C LEU A 110 -26.41 19.49 5.76
N ASP A 111 -25.84 18.71 6.68
CA ASP A 111 -25.00 19.19 7.77
C ASP A 111 -23.54 19.35 7.32
N ALA A 112 -23.26 20.47 6.69
CA ALA A 112 -21.93 20.79 6.19
C ALA A 112 -20.88 20.85 7.30
N ALA A 113 -21.23 21.22 8.53
CA ALA A 113 -20.26 21.33 9.62
C ALA A 113 -19.70 19.95 10.01
N THR A 114 -20.57 18.97 10.20
CA THR A 114 -20.17 17.57 10.51
C THR A 114 -19.46 16.93 9.33
N GLU A 115 -19.90 17.21 8.09
CA GLU A 115 -19.24 16.71 6.88
C GLU A 115 -17.78 17.21 6.77
N PHE A 116 -17.54 18.53 6.94
CA PHE A 116 -16.17 19.06 6.95
C PHE A 116 -15.32 18.53 8.10
N ALA A 117 -15.88 18.34 9.28
CA ALA A 117 -15.17 17.72 10.41
C ALA A 117 -14.73 16.31 10.08
N GLY A 118 -15.60 15.49 9.49
CA GLY A 118 -15.28 14.14 9.03
C GLY A 118 -14.18 14.11 7.96
N LEU A 119 -14.23 15.03 7.00
CA LEU A 119 -13.17 15.17 5.98
C LEU A 119 -11.81 15.50 6.61
N ILE A 120 -11.76 16.39 7.59
CA ILE A 120 -10.50 16.71 8.31
C ILE A 120 -9.95 15.47 9.01
N VAL A 121 -10.80 14.71 9.70
CA VAL A 121 -10.39 13.44 10.35
C VAL A 121 -9.81 12.47 9.33
N LEU A 122 -10.40 12.33 8.15
CA LEU A 122 -9.89 11.45 7.09
C LEU A 122 -8.53 11.92 6.55
N VAL A 123 -8.37 13.21 6.32
CA VAL A 123 -7.10 13.79 5.87
C VAL A 123 -6.02 13.52 6.91
N VAL A 124 -6.27 13.80 8.18
CA VAL A 124 -5.31 13.57 9.27
C VAL A 124 -4.95 12.09 9.37
N THR A 125 -5.94 11.20 9.33
CA THR A 125 -5.73 9.74 9.38
C THR A 125 -4.87 9.27 8.20
N THR A 126 -5.15 9.78 7.00
CA THR A 126 -4.38 9.43 5.79
C THR A 126 -2.94 9.93 5.88
N LEU A 127 -2.72 11.14 6.39
CA LEU A 127 -1.37 11.69 6.59
C LEU A 127 -0.58 10.88 7.62
N ILE A 128 -1.21 10.50 8.74
CA ILE A 128 -0.58 9.66 9.77
C ILE A 128 -0.20 8.30 9.17
N LEU A 129 -1.13 7.62 8.49
CA LEU A 129 -0.86 6.34 7.86
C LEU A 129 0.30 6.43 6.86
N ASN A 130 0.29 7.43 6.00
CA ASN A 130 1.34 7.62 4.99
C ASN A 130 2.70 7.98 5.64
N GLY A 131 2.68 8.72 6.74
CA GLY A 131 3.85 9.00 7.57
C GLY A 131 4.47 7.72 8.16
N VAL A 132 3.63 6.85 8.75
CA VAL A 132 4.05 5.56 9.30
C VAL A 132 4.61 4.65 8.20
N LEU A 133 3.93 4.53 7.07
CA LEU A 133 4.41 3.74 5.93
C LEU A 133 5.75 4.26 5.38
N SER A 134 5.92 5.59 5.32
CA SER A 134 7.16 6.21 4.89
C SER A 134 8.31 6.00 5.86
N TRP A 135 8.02 5.98 7.15
CA TRP A 135 9.00 5.66 8.18
C TRP A 135 9.43 4.19 8.10
N LEU A 136 8.48 3.26 7.96
CA LEU A 136 8.75 1.84 7.79
C LEU A 136 9.60 1.56 6.54
N ASP A 137 9.29 2.21 5.42
CA ASP A 137 10.04 2.12 4.18
C ASP A 137 11.52 2.53 4.39
N LYS A 138 11.74 3.71 4.96
CA LYS A 138 13.10 4.21 5.26
C LYS A 138 13.87 3.26 6.19
N TYR A 139 13.20 2.74 7.21
CA TYR A 139 13.80 1.83 8.17
C TYR A 139 14.17 0.49 7.51
N ALA A 140 13.28 -0.09 6.72
CA ALA A 140 13.49 -1.36 6.04
C ALA A 140 14.58 -1.25 4.97
N LEU A 141 14.55 -0.22 4.13
CA LEU A 141 15.57 0.01 3.11
C LEU A 141 16.95 0.26 3.73
N LYS A 142 17.02 0.97 4.87
CA LYS A 142 18.26 1.16 5.60
C LYS A 142 18.84 -0.15 6.14
N ARG A 143 17.98 -1.04 6.65
CA ARG A 143 18.38 -2.38 7.13
C ARG A 143 18.89 -3.29 6.02
N LEU A 144 18.31 -3.18 4.83
CA LEU A 144 18.70 -3.94 3.63
C LEU A 144 19.93 -3.36 2.91
N GLY A 145 20.52 -2.27 3.43
CA GLY A 145 21.67 -1.62 2.79
C GLY A 145 21.33 -0.86 1.49
N LEU A 146 20.02 -0.71 1.19
CA LEU A 146 19.49 -0.06 -0.01
C LEU A 146 19.19 1.44 0.24
N GLY A 147 19.95 2.09 1.11
CA GLY A 147 19.81 3.54 1.36
C GLY A 147 19.88 4.34 0.05
N PRO A 148 19.25 5.53 -0.01
CA PRO A 148 19.24 6.33 -1.22
C PRO A 148 20.70 6.63 -1.64
N ARG A 149 21.09 6.13 -2.82
CA ARG A 149 22.38 6.49 -3.43
C ARG A 149 22.40 8.01 -3.58
N ARG A 150 23.36 8.65 -2.95
CA ARG A 150 23.54 10.11 -3.05
C ARG A 150 23.76 10.49 -4.52
N PRO A 151 23.07 11.54 -5.04
CA PRO A 151 23.14 11.92 -6.46
C PRO A 151 24.52 12.35 -6.97
N ASN A 152 25.52 12.38 -6.10
CA ASN A 152 26.82 13.01 -6.39
C ASN A 152 27.85 12.11 -7.10
N GLU A 153 27.56 10.80 -7.29
CA GLU A 153 28.52 9.90 -7.93
C GLU A 153 28.41 9.85 -9.47
N ARG A 154 27.41 10.51 -10.05
CA ARG A 154 27.25 10.56 -11.52
C ARG A 154 28.09 11.66 -12.22
N ARG A 155 28.88 12.44 -11.48
CA ARG A 155 29.73 13.52 -12.06
C ARG A 155 31.23 13.24 -12.04
N ALA A 156 31.64 12.05 -11.60
CA ALA A 156 33.07 11.67 -11.48
C ALA A 156 33.44 10.46 -12.34
N GLY A 157 32.77 10.28 -13.47
CA GLY A 157 33.13 9.27 -14.49
C GLY A 157 33.03 9.85 -15.88
#